data_b95ddcfd3e647f15f7439798334cdecd
#
_entry.id   b95ddcfd3e647f15f7439798334cdecd
#
_cell.length_a   1.000
_cell.length_b   1.000
_cell.length_c   1.000
_cell.angle_alpha   90.00
_cell.angle_beta   90.00
_cell.angle_gamma   90.00
#
_symmetry.space_group_name_H-M   'P 1'
#
loop_
_entity.id
_entity.type
_entity.pdbx_description
1 polymer ?
#
loop_
_entity_poly.entity_id
_entity_poly.type
_entity_poly.pdbx_seq_one_letter_code
_entity_poly.pdbx_strand_id
1 'polypeptide(L)'
;MVKTIDEQRLLDILGTLREGNEPLGATIIARRLEKLGHYIGERMVRNYLQILDERGFTKKAGRLGRIITEKGITELNAEKIHERVGFIKSVIQDLTYRVTYDHLTREGDIIINISLLRAERLKKALSVLKNVYESGWMINPLIKVFSAGEDACGVTVPXKGKVAICTVCSINIDGILVSKGVPTDPIYGGIVEVRDKKPEKFVEIIRFDGSSLDPLELFMAKGMTSVLKVVKEGRGRILANYREIPASSRKEAIEVLEQISTLFKGIMMVGEAGERVLGLLPPTRSCGVAVIGGLTPIAAIEEAGIATETRAVHGLMPIKMMKHIEEFI
;
A
#
# COMPACT_ATOMS: atom_id res chain seq x y z
N MET A 1 -23.43 3.12 -34.83
CA MET A 1 -22.52 2.44 -33.85
C MET A 1 -21.33 3.36 -33.61
N VAL A 2 -21.26 3.98 -32.45
CA VAL A 2 -20.08 4.75 -32.03
C VAL A 2 -18.97 3.71 -31.73
N LYS A 3 -17.94 3.70 -32.57
CA LYS A 3 -16.76 2.86 -32.31
C LYS A 3 -16.07 3.41 -31.05
N THR A 4 -16.10 2.65 -29.97
CA THR A 4 -15.34 2.99 -28.76
C THR A 4 -13.85 3.00 -29.14
N ILE A 5 -13.21 4.15 -28.98
CA ILE A 5 -11.76 4.28 -29.20
C ILE A 5 -11.07 3.59 -28.02
N ASP A 6 -10.19 2.65 -28.33
CA ASP A 6 -9.40 1.96 -27.31
C ASP A 6 -8.19 2.84 -26.95
N GLU A 7 -8.32 3.61 -25.89
CA GLU A 7 -7.28 4.56 -25.44
C GLU A 7 -5.97 3.82 -25.09
N GLN A 8 -6.05 2.61 -24.53
CA GLN A 8 -4.85 1.82 -24.23
C GLN A 8 -4.05 1.53 -25.50
N ARG A 9 -4.72 1.21 -26.60
CA ARG A 9 -4.05 0.95 -27.88
C ARG A 9 -3.33 2.20 -28.43
N LEU A 10 -3.89 3.38 -28.19
CA LEU A 10 -3.23 4.65 -28.58
C LEU A 10 -1.93 4.83 -27.79
N LEU A 11 -1.93 4.52 -26.49
CA LEU A 11 -0.76 4.61 -25.64
C LEU A 11 0.32 3.58 -26.01
N ASP A 12 -0.09 2.36 -26.33
CA ASP A 12 0.82 1.29 -26.78
C ASP A 12 1.59 1.74 -28.05
N ILE A 13 0.87 2.38 -28.99
CA ILE A 13 1.45 2.90 -30.23
C ILE A 13 2.41 4.06 -29.91
N LEU A 14 2.02 4.99 -29.04
CA LEU A 14 2.89 6.11 -28.62
C LEU A 14 4.16 5.59 -27.93
N GLY A 15 4.04 4.57 -27.06
CA GLY A 15 5.16 3.91 -26.40
C GLY A 15 6.14 3.33 -27.44
N THR A 16 5.60 2.59 -28.41
CA THR A 16 6.37 1.98 -29.49
C THR A 16 7.14 3.02 -30.32
N LEU A 17 6.48 4.17 -30.60
CA LEU A 17 7.11 5.27 -31.34
C LEU A 17 8.24 5.92 -30.54
N ARG A 18 8.07 6.09 -29.24
CA ARG A 18 9.07 6.69 -28.35
C ARG A 18 10.33 5.81 -28.24
N GLU A 19 10.13 4.50 -28.07
CA GLU A 19 11.24 3.53 -27.97
C GLU A 19 12.02 3.43 -29.27
N GLY A 20 11.34 3.61 -30.42
CA GLY A 20 11.95 3.52 -31.73
C GLY A 20 12.98 4.61 -32.03
N ASN A 21 12.81 5.78 -31.42
CA ASN A 21 13.67 6.96 -31.61
C ASN A 21 13.85 7.38 -33.09
N GLU A 22 13.01 6.85 -33.99
CA GLU A 22 13.03 7.07 -35.44
C GLU A 22 11.62 6.99 -36.00
N PRO A 23 11.36 7.52 -37.20
CA PRO A 23 10.04 7.39 -37.79
C PRO A 23 9.66 5.92 -38.02
N LEU A 24 8.48 5.52 -37.59
CA LEU A 24 7.99 4.14 -37.78
C LEU A 24 6.74 4.09 -38.64
N GLY A 25 6.71 3.17 -39.59
CA GLY A 25 5.53 2.85 -40.38
C GLY A 25 4.59 1.89 -39.67
N ALA A 26 3.30 1.87 -40.04
CA ALA A 26 2.28 1.05 -39.40
C ALA A 26 2.62 -0.44 -39.34
N THR A 27 3.26 -0.97 -40.37
CA THR A 27 3.68 -2.37 -40.44
C THR A 27 4.70 -2.71 -39.34
N ILE A 28 5.68 -1.81 -39.12
CA ILE A 28 6.72 -1.98 -38.11
C ILE A 28 6.10 -1.89 -36.71
N ILE A 29 5.21 -0.91 -36.51
CA ILE A 29 4.49 -0.73 -35.24
C ILE A 29 3.67 -1.99 -34.91
N ALA A 30 2.89 -2.50 -35.87
CA ALA A 30 2.09 -3.72 -35.68
C ALA A 30 2.96 -4.91 -35.26
N ARG A 31 4.10 -5.09 -35.91
CA ARG A 31 5.05 -6.19 -35.60
C ARG A 31 5.69 -6.03 -34.21
N ARG A 32 6.01 -4.80 -33.81
CA ARG A 32 6.57 -4.55 -32.46
C ARG A 32 5.53 -4.82 -31.39
N LEU A 33 4.29 -4.38 -31.61
CA LEU A 33 3.18 -4.61 -30.69
C LEU A 33 2.87 -6.11 -30.55
N GLU A 34 2.93 -6.86 -31.65
CA GLU A 34 2.75 -8.32 -31.64
C GLU A 34 3.78 -9.01 -30.73
N LYS A 35 5.04 -8.58 -30.78
CA LYS A 35 6.11 -9.12 -29.90
C LYS A 35 5.84 -8.83 -28.42
N LEU A 36 5.06 -7.80 -28.11
CA LEU A 36 4.67 -7.45 -26.75
C LEU A 36 3.33 -8.11 -26.35
N GLY A 37 2.80 -8.99 -27.20
CA GLY A 37 1.54 -9.71 -26.95
C GLY A 37 0.28 -8.97 -27.38
N HIS A 38 0.43 -7.82 -28.05
CA HIS A 38 -0.70 -7.01 -28.52
C HIS A 38 -0.98 -7.27 -30.01
N TYR A 39 -1.93 -8.13 -30.29
CA TYR A 39 -2.27 -8.50 -31.68
C TYR A 39 -3.16 -7.44 -32.34
N ILE A 40 -2.54 -6.54 -33.10
CA ILE A 40 -3.24 -5.47 -33.84
C ILE A 40 -2.78 -5.49 -35.30
N GLY A 41 -3.73 -5.62 -36.21
CA GLY A 41 -3.42 -5.60 -37.64
C GLY A 41 -3.01 -4.19 -38.12
N GLU A 42 -2.17 -4.15 -39.15
CA GLU A 42 -1.63 -2.92 -39.76
C GLU A 42 -2.72 -1.89 -40.08
N ARG A 43 -3.88 -2.33 -40.62
CA ARG A 43 -5.00 -1.43 -40.95
C ARG A 43 -5.52 -0.70 -39.70
N MET A 44 -5.61 -1.40 -38.58
CA MET A 44 -6.05 -0.80 -37.32
C MET A 44 -5.01 0.17 -36.77
N VAL A 45 -3.71 -0.19 -36.85
CA VAL A 45 -2.61 0.72 -36.47
C VAL A 45 -2.69 2.01 -37.28
N ARG A 46 -2.98 1.94 -38.60
CA ARG A 46 -3.14 3.14 -39.46
C ARG A 46 -4.28 4.03 -38.97
N ASN A 47 -5.39 3.42 -38.54
CA ASN A 47 -6.54 4.18 -38.01
C ASN A 47 -6.17 4.91 -36.71
N TYR A 48 -5.51 4.19 -35.78
CA TYR A 48 -5.04 4.77 -34.51
C TYR A 48 -4.01 5.88 -34.75
N LEU A 49 -3.09 5.71 -35.71
CA LEU A 49 -2.11 6.74 -36.05
C LEU A 49 -2.80 8.01 -36.60
N GLN A 50 -3.91 7.84 -37.32
CA GLN A 50 -4.68 9.00 -37.79
C GLN A 50 -5.29 9.75 -36.60
N ILE A 51 -5.87 9.05 -35.65
CA ILE A 51 -6.42 9.64 -34.41
C ILE A 51 -5.32 10.38 -33.64
N LEU A 52 -4.14 9.76 -33.52
CA LEU A 52 -2.99 10.37 -32.84
C LEU A 52 -2.49 11.62 -33.55
N ASP A 53 -2.48 11.62 -34.89
CA ASP A 53 -2.17 12.81 -35.72
C ASP A 53 -3.20 13.92 -35.44
N GLU A 54 -4.50 13.59 -35.43
CA GLU A 54 -5.60 14.55 -35.19
C GLU A 54 -5.52 15.18 -33.80
N ARG A 55 -5.08 14.39 -32.82
CA ARG A 55 -4.85 14.86 -31.41
C ARG A 55 -3.53 15.64 -31.27
N GLY A 56 -2.67 15.62 -32.30
CA GLY A 56 -1.38 16.28 -32.28
C GLY A 56 -0.30 15.50 -31.49
N PHE A 57 -0.54 14.23 -31.19
CA PHE A 57 0.39 13.40 -30.44
C PHE A 57 1.47 12.78 -31.32
N THR A 58 1.19 12.67 -32.63
CA THR A 58 2.15 12.21 -33.64
C THR A 58 2.18 13.18 -34.82
N LYS A 59 3.23 13.09 -35.63
CA LYS A 59 3.30 13.82 -36.91
C LYS A 59 3.95 12.94 -37.96
N LYS A 60 3.56 13.17 -39.22
CA LYS A 60 4.12 12.45 -40.38
C LYS A 60 5.56 12.86 -40.65
N ALA A 61 6.42 11.90 -40.90
CA ALA A 61 7.82 12.08 -41.32
C ALA A 61 7.98 11.58 -42.77
N GLY A 62 7.23 12.18 -43.66
CA GLY A 62 7.23 11.82 -45.09
C GLY A 62 6.80 10.36 -45.29
N ARG A 63 7.57 9.66 -46.14
CA ARG A 63 7.34 8.23 -46.46
C ARG A 63 7.89 7.28 -45.38
N LEU A 64 8.64 7.79 -44.40
CA LEU A 64 9.28 6.97 -43.37
C LEU A 64 8.31 6.54 -42.28
N GLY A 65 7.18 7.23 -42.12
CA GLY A 65 6.18 6.87 -41.11
C GLY A 65 5.78 8.05 -40.22
N ARG A 66 5.65 7.79 -38.93
CA ARG A 66 5.32 8.85 -37.94
C ARG A 66 6.35 8.88 -36.83
N ILE A 67 6.45 10.05 -36.22
CA ILE A 67 7.23 10.27 -35.00
C ILE A 67 6.31 10.85 -33.93
N ILE A 68 6.62 10.58 -32.69
CA ILE A 68 5.92 11.15 -31.53
C ILE A 68 6.30 12.64 -31.40
N THR A 69 5.34 13.48 -30.99
CA THR A 69 5.57 14.92 -30.73
C THR A 69 5.86 15.14 -29.24
N GLU A 70 6.31 16.36 -28.87
CA GLU A 70 6.45 16.76 -27.46
C GLU A 70 5.11 16.60 -26.71
N LYS A 71 4.00 16.95 -27.37
CA LYS A 71 2.65 16.77 -26.80
C LYS A 71 2.34 15.28 -26.58
N GLY A 72 2.73 14.41 -27.53
CA GLY A 72 2.56 12.96 -27.39
C GLY A 72 3.43 12.37 -26.27
N ILE A 73 4.66 12.89 -26.12
CA ILE A 73 5.55 12.49 -25.00
C ILE A 73 4.94 12.90 -23.66
N THR A 74 4.38 14.12 -23.59
CA THR A 74 3.72 14.60 -22.38
C THR A 74 2.51 13.72 -22.02
N GLU A 75 1.68 13.38 -23.02
CA GLU A 75 0.53 12.49 -22.84
C GLU A 75 0.96 11.10 -22.37
N LEU A 76 1.94 10.51 -23.03
CA LEU A 76 2.47 9.19 -22.66
C LEU A 76 3.04 9.20 -21.23
N ASN A 77 3.71 10.29 -20.84
CA ASN A 77 4.24 10.43 -19.48
C ASN A 77 3.11 10.62 -18.46
N ALA A 78 2.07 11.39 -18.82
CA ALA A 78 0.89 11.59 -17.95
C ALA A 78 0.19 10.26 -17.67
N GLU A 79 0.02 9.44 -18.71
CA GLU A 79 -0.60 8.11 -18.55
C GLU A 79 0.31 7.13 -17.79
N LYS A 80 1.61 7.18 -18.05
CA LYS A 80 2.57 6.40 -17.25
C LYS A 80 2.57 6.83 -15.79
N ILE A 81 2.30 8.11 -15.51
CA ILE A 81 2.07 8.59 -14.15
C ILE A 81 0.75 8.00 -13.62
N HIS A 82 -0.31 7.97 -14.44
CA HIS A 82 -1.60 7.37 -14.07
C HIS A 82 -1.49 5.87 -13.78
N GLU A 83 -0.71 5.13 -14.58
CA GLU A 83 -0.43 3.72 -14.35
C GLU A 83 0.46 3.49 -13.10
N ARG A 84 1.41 4.42 -12.86
CA ARG A 84 2.31 4.37 -11.70
C ARG A 84 1.65 4.86 -10.42
N VAL A 85 0.68 5.76 -10.55
CA VAL A 85 -0.04 6.36 -9.43
C VAL A 85 -1.39 5.65 -9.24
N GLY A 86 -1.42 4.33 -9.42
CA GLY A 86 -2.62 3.56 -9.10
C GLY A 86 -3.08 3.83 -7.66
N PHE A 87 -4.36 3.71 -7.39
CA PHE A 87 -4.87 3.88 -6.03
C PHE A 87 -4.24 2.83 -5.11
N ILE A 88 -3.88 3.25 -3.90
CA ILE A 88 -3.28 2.36 -2.91
C ILE A 88 -4.18 1.14 -2.63
N LYS A 89 -5.49 1.28 -2.81
CA LYS A 89 -6.43 0.18 -2.61
C LYS A 89 -6.12 -1.03 -3.51
N SER A 90 -5.71 -0.82 -4.77
CA SER A 90 -5.37 -1.92 -5.67
C SER A 90 -4.11 -2.67 -5.21
N VAL A 91 -3.13 -1.94 -4.67
CA VAL A 91 -1.91 -2.55 -4.10
C VAL A 91 -2.29 -3.36 -2.86
N ILE A 92 -3.13 -2.79 -2.00
CA ILE A 92 -3.64 -3.48 -0.80
C ILE A 92 -4.34 -4.78 -1.19
N GLN A 93 -5.24 -4.75 -2.18
CA GLN A 93 -5.98 -5.92 -2.63
C GLN A 93 -5.07 -7.02 -3.18
N ASP A 94 -4.07 -6.66 -4.01
CA ASP A 94 -3.11 -7.63 -4.55
C ASP A 94 -2.32 -8.29 -3.41
N LEU A 95 -1.76 -7.50 -2.51
CA LEU A 95 -0.96 -8.03 -1.41
C LEU A 95 -1.81 -8.84 -0.43
N THR A 96 -3.03 -8.39 -0.13
CA THR A 96 -4.00 -9.10 0.73
C THR A 96 -4.22 -10.54 0.22
N TYR A 97 -4.46 -10.68 -1.08
CA TYR A 97 -4.67 -11.99 -1.72
C TYR A 97 -3.42 -12.89 -1.59
N ARG A 98 -2.24 -12.29 -1.57
CA ARG A 98 -0.96 -13.01 -1.58
C ARG A 98 -0.43 -13.33 -0.17
N VAL A 99 -1.09 -12.89 0.90
CA VAL A 99 -0.74 -13.30 2.27
C VAL A 99 -0.97 -14.80 2.41
N THR A 100 0.04 -15.52 2.85
CA THR A 100 -0.04 -16.98 3.05
C THR A 100 0.18 -17.39 4.52
N TYR A 101 0.21 -16.42 5.42
CA TYR A 101 0.43 -16.71 6.85
C TYR A 101 -0.65 -17.64 7.40
N ASP A 102 -0.22 -18.74 8.00
CA ASP A 102 -1.08 -19.68 8.71
C ASP A 102 -0.75 -19.69 10.21
N HIS A 103 -1.77 -19.45 11.02
CA HIS A 103 -1.60 -19.32 12.46
C HIS A 103 -1.28 -20.66 13.17
N LEU A 104 -1.62 -21.80 12.55
CA LEU A 104 -1.35 -23.12 13.10
C LEU A 104 0.12 -23.49 12.95
N THR A 105 0.68 -23.27 11.76
CA THR A 105 2.09 -23.55 11.49
C THR A 105 3.00 -22.39 11.89
N ARG A 106 2.44 -21.19 12.00
CA ARG A 106 3.15 -19.91 12.22
C ARG A 106 4.15 -19.61 11.09
N GLU A 107 3.84 -20.06 9.88
CA GLU A 107 4.65 -19.86 8.68
C GLU A 107 3.85 -19.11 7.62
N GLY A 108 4.56 -18.70 6.55
CA GLY A 108 3.98 -18.02 5.41
C GLY A 108 4.48 -16.60 5.24
N ASP A 109 3.99 -15.96 4.21
CA ASP A 109 4.36 -14.59 3.83
C ASP A 109 3.37 -13.59 4.42
N ILE A 110 3.91 -12.49 4.91
CA ILE A 110 3.14 -11.38 5.48
C ILE A 110 3.53 -10.06 4.81
N ILE A 111 2.60 -9.13 4.79
CA ILE A 111 2.83 -7.77 4.28
C ILE A 111 3.64 -6.98 5.30
N ILE A 112 4.67 -6.29 4.83
CA ILE A 112 5.56 -5.47 5.67
C ILE A 112 5.49 -3.99 5.27
N ASN A 113 5.85 -3.14 6.21
CA ASN A 113 6.22 -1.75 6.00
C ASN A 113 7.75 -1.66 6.12
N ILE A 114 8.37 -0.74 5.39
CA ILE A 114 9.80 -0.51 5.48
C ILE A 114 10.08 0.95 5.86
N SER A 115 11.02 1.17 6.79
CA SER A 115 11.41 2.51 7.24
C SER A 115 12.93 2.60 7.29
N LEU A 116 13.48 3.51 6.49
CA LEU A 116 14.92 3.81 6.48
C LEU A 116 15.19 4.90 7.51
N LEU A 117 16.25 4.73 8.30
CA LEU A 117 16.70 5.73 9.27
C LEU A 117 18.23 5.70 9.39
N ARG A 118 18.80 6.71 10.08
CA ARG A 118 20.24 6.74 10.33
C ARG A 118 20.64 5.61 11.29
N ALA A 119 21.68 4.85 10.95
CA ALA A 119 22.16 3.72 11.74
C ALA A 119 22.47 4.10 13.20
N GLU A 120 23.03 5.29 13.41
CA GLU A 120 23.32 5.82 14.76
C GLU A 120 22.09 5.99 15.65
N ARG A 121 20.90 6.06 15.02
CA ARG A 121 19.61 6.23 15.72
C ARG A 121 18.92 4.88 15.98
N LEU A 122 19.43 3.77 15.46
CA LEU A 122 18.78 2.45 15.55
C LEU A 122 18.47 2.07 16.99
N LYS A 123 19.46 2.15 17.90
CA LYS A 123 19.26 1.78 19.30
C LYS A 123 18.12 2.55 19.96
N LYS A 124 18.05 3.87 19.73
CA LYS A 124 16.97 4.73 20.24
C LYS A 124 15.62 4.33 19.60
N ALA A 125 15.60 4.07 18.27
CA ALA A 125 14.38 3.67 17.58
C ALA A 125 13.84 2.34 18.12
N LEU A 126 14.70 1.35 18.34
CA LEU A 126 14.31 0.05 18.91
C LEU A 126 13.72 0.22 20.32
N SER A 127 14.31 1.09 21.15
CA SER A 127 13.78 1.37 22.50
C SER A 127 12.37 2.00 22.40
N VAL A 128 12.14 2.90 21.44
CA VAL A 128 10.81 3.48 21.22
C VAL A 128 9.82 2.40 20.78
N LEU A 129 10.20 1.55 19.82
CA LEU A 129 9.33 0.45 19.35
C LEU A 129 8.94 -0.47 20.50
N LYS A 130 9.91 -0.82 21.37
CA LYS A 130 9.65 -1.66 22.53
C LYS A 130 8.61 -1.03 23.46
N ASN A 131 8.75 0.25 23.77
CA ASN A 131 7.79 0.97 24.62
C ASN A 131 6.39 0.98 24.04
N VAL A 132 6.27 1.17 22.71
CA VAL A 132 4.96 1.13 22.02
C VAL A 132 4.37 -0.28 22.10
N TYR A 133 5.19 -1.31 21.90
CA TYR A 133 4.76 -2.71 21.99
C TYR A 133 4.27 -3.04 23.41
N GLU A 134 5.06 -2.72 24.43
CA GLU A 134 4.74 -3.00 25.84
C GLU A 134 3.47 -2.28 26.28
N SER A 135 3.17 -1.13 25.67
CA SER A 135 1.97 -0.35 25.96
C SER A 135 0.74 -0.85 25.20
N GLY A 136 0.89 -1.86 24.34
CA GLY A 136 -0.22 -2.45 23.58
C GLY A 136 -0.63 -1.71 22.31
N TRP A 137 0.19 -0.77 21.83
CA TRP A 137 -0.15 0.06 20.65
C TRP A 137 0.62 -0.35 19.39
N MET A 138 1.03 -1.59 19.30
CA MET A 138 1.69 -2.16 18.11
C MET A 138 0.95 -3.41 17.68
N ILE A 139 0.65 -3.53 16.39
CA ILE A 139 -0.16 -4.65 15.83
C ILE A 139 0.55 -6.01 15.97
N ASN A 140 1.89 -6.02 15.94
CA ASN A 140 2.66 -7.25 15.94
C ASN A 140 4.09 -6.92 16.38
N PRO A 141 4.71 -7.72 17.28
CA PRO A 141 6.03 -7.43 17.84
C PRO A 141 7.22 -7.81 16.94
N LEU A 142 6.96 -8.43 15.80
CA LEU A 142 8.04 -8.90 14.94
C LEU A 142 8.58 -7.76 14.08
N ILE A 143 9.91 -7.69 13.99
CA ILE A 143 10.63 -6.75 13.15
C ILE A 143 11.78 -7.46 12.43
N LYS A 144 12.28 -6.82 11.37
CA LYS A 144 13.53 -7.22 10.73
C LYS A 144 14.36 -5.96 10.52
N VAL A 145 15.63 -6.02 10.85
CA VAL A 145 16.57 -4.92 10.60
C VAL A 145 17.51 -5.36 9.47
N PHE A 146 17.68 -4.51 8.48
CA PHE A 146 18.62 -4.69 7.38
C PHE A 146 19.71 -3.63 7.48
N SER A 147 20.96 -4.07 7.30
CA SER A 147 22.15 -3.22 7.32
C SER A 147 22.39 -2.54 5.96
N ALA A 148 23.27 -1.55 5.96
CA ALA A 148 23.71 -0.89 4.73
C ALA A 148 24.17 -1.91 3.68
N GLY A 149 23.71 -1.77 2.46
CA GLY A 149 24.03 -2.63 1.33
C GLY A 149 23.16 -3.87 1.19
N GLU A 150 22.36 -4.23 2.22
CA GLU A 150 21.43 -5.36 2.11
C GLU A 150 20.17 -4.97 1.31
N ASP A 151 19.58 -5.95 0.66
CA ASP A 151 18.29 -5.79 -0.02
C ASP A 151 17.15 -6.06 0.97
N ALA A 152 16.37 -5.04 1.23
CA ALA A 152 15.18 -5.11 2.08
C ALA A 152 13.92 -5.19 1.18
N CYS A 153 13.67 -6.36 0.64
CA CYS A 153 12.51 -6.67 -0.23
C CYS A 153 12.39 -5.71 -1.41
N GLY A 154 13.47 -5.59 -2.19
CA GLY A 154 13.51 -4.75 -3.38
C GLY A 154 13.94 -3.29 -3.13
N VAL A 155 14.24 -2.95 -1.88
CA VAL A 155 14.85 -1.65 -1.52
C VAL A 155 16.27 -1.91 -1.03
N THR A 156 17.27 -1.51 -1.81
CA THR A 156 18.67 -1.60 -1.35
C THR A 156 18.90 -0.52 -0.29
N VAL A 157 19.31 -0.94 0.91
CA VAL A 157 19.60 0.00 2.01
C VAL A 157 20.84 0.82 1.62
N PRO A 158 20.77 2.14 1.53
CA PRO A 158 21.92 2.96 1.12
C PRO A 158 23.19 2.68 1.95
N UNK A 159 24.10 2.68 1.38
CA UNK A 159 25.30 2.28 1.89
C UNK A 159 25.86 2.97 3.00
N LYS A 160 25.77 4.15 2.98
CA LYS A 160 26.45 4.80 4.11
C LYS A 160 25.47 5.29 5.19
N GLY A 161 25.65 4.81 6.39
CA GLY A 161 25.04 5.35 7.59
C GLY A 161 23.55 5.19 7.72
N LYS A 162 22.90 4.31 6.92
CA LYS A 162 21.48 4.00 7.04
C LYS A 162 21.25 2.52 7.36
N VAL A 163 20.09 2.25 7.98
CA VAL A 163 19.54 0.90 8.19
C VAL A 163 18.06 0.94 7.82
N ALA A 164 17.50 -0.21 7.50
CA ALA A 164 16.05 -0.35 7.31
C ALA A 164 15.47 -1.16 8.47
N ILE A 165 14.35 -0.68 9.02
CA ILE A 165 13.53 -1.47 9.93
C ILE A 165 12.27 -1.85 9.16
N CYS A 166 11.99 -3.16 9.07
CA CYS A 166 10.72 -3.65 8.55
C CYS A 166 9.82 -3.99 9.74
N THR A 167 8.55 -3.54 9.66
CA THR A 167 7.52 -3.82 10.65
C THR A 167 6.34 -4.50 9.96
N VAL A 168 5.51 -5.19 10.72
CA VAL A 168 4.35 -5.90 10.20
C VAL A 168 3.22 -4.90 9.87
N CYS A 169 2.67 -5.00 8.67
CA CYS A 169 1.56 -4.16 8.24
C CYS A 169 0.22 -4.65 8.82
N SER A 170 -0.66 -3.73 9.19
CA SER A 170 -2.00 -4.06 9.72
C SER A 170 -2.94 -4.69 8.68
N ILE A 171 -2.64 -4.49 7.39
CA ILE A 171 -3.40 -5.11 6.28
C ILE A 171 -3.25 -6.65 6.28
N ASN A 172 -2.28 -7.21 7.01
CA ASN A 172 -2.22 -8.66 7.21
C ASN A 172 -3.50 -9.24 7.81
N ILE A 173 -4.21 -8.47 8.64
CA ILE A 173 -5.50 -8.89 9.18
C ILE A 173 -6.47 -9.20 8.04
N ASP A 174 -6.48 -8.36 7.01
CA ASP A 174 -7.33 -8.55 5.83
C ASP A 174 -6.91 -9.81 5.06
N GLY A 175 -5.61 -10.00 4.84
CA GLY A 175 -5.09 -11.19 4.15
C GLY A 175 -5.42 -12.49 4.88
N ILE A 176 -5.28 -12.50 6.19
CA ILE A 176 -5.59 -13.67 7.01
C ILE A 176 -7.09 -13.98 6.97
N LEU A 177 -7.94 -12.96 7.10
CA LEU A 177 -9.40 -13.13 7.01
C LEU A 177 -9.80 -13.68 5.63
N VAL A 178 -9.26 -13.10 4.56
CA VAL A 178 -9.53 -13.54 3.17
C VAL A 178 -9.10 -15.00 2.96
N SER A 179 -7.93 -15.40 3.49
CA SER A 179 -7.42 -16.77 3.35
C SER A 179 -8.33 -17.79 4.06
N LYS A 180 -9.11 -17.35 5.03
CA LYS A 180 -10.07 -18.18 5.78
C LYS A 180 -11.52 -18.03 5.25
N GLY A 181 -11.68 -17.38 4.08
CA GLY A 181 -12.98 -17.25 3.42
C GLY A 181 -13.82 -16.07 3.89
N VAL A 182 -13.28 -15.18 4.71
CA VAL A 182 -13.97 -13.97 5.17
C VAL A 182 -13.60 -12.80 4.27
N PRO A 183 -14.50 -12.33 3.39
CA PRO A 183 -14.20 -11.17 2.55
C PRO A 183 -14.02 -9.92 3.40
N THR A 184 -13.02 -9.11 3.07
CA THR A 184 -12.80 -7.82 3.74
C THR A 184 -12.73 -6.70 2.70
N ASP A 185 -13.17 -5.52 3.09
CA ASP A 185 -13.01 -4.31 2.28
C ASP A 185 -12.35 -3.22 3.14
N PRO A 186 -11.05 -2.99 2.97
CA PRO A 186 -10.40 -1.85 3.61
C PRO A 186 -10.96 -0.53 3.06
N ILE A 187 -11.57 0.28 3.94
CA ILE A 187 -12.26 1.52 3.54
C ILE A 187 -11.41 2.75 3.86
N TYR A 188 -10.93 2.86 5.12
CA TYR A 188 -10.23 4.07 5.58
C TYR A 188 -8.93 3.74 6.32
N GLY A 189 -7.90 4.56 6.06
CA GLY A 189 -6.83 4.81 7.01
C GLY A 189 -7.16 6.10 7.75
N GLY A 190 -6.82 6.20 9.02
CA GLY A 190 -7.20 7.37 9.81
C GLY A 190 -6.46 7.53 11.12
N ILE A 191 -6.92 8.53 11.85
CA ILE A 191 -6.46 8.87 13.21
C ILE A 191 -7.58 8.54 14.19
N VAL A 192 -7.24 7.76 15.22
CA VAL A 192 -8.15 7.45 16.34
C VAL A 192 -7.69 8.22 17.57
N GLU A 193 -8.65 8.89 18.22
CA GLU A 193 -8.44 9.50 19.54
C GLU A 193 -8.47 8.40 20.60
N VAL A 194 -7.48 8.44 21.48
CA VAL A 194 -7.36 7.52 22.63
C VAL A 194 -7.54 8.32 23.91
N ARG A 195 -8.35 7.80 24.83
CA ARG A 195 -8.55 8.36 26.17
C ARG A 195 -8.62 7.24 27.19
N ASP A 196 -7.92 7.41 28.31
CA ASP A 196 -7.85 6.40 29.37
C ASP A 196 -7.44 5.01 28.84
N LYS A 197 -6.46 5.00 27.91
CA LYS A 197 -5.93 3.80 27.24
C LYS A 197 -6.97 3.05 26.41
N LYS A 198 -8.08 3.71 26.02
CA LYS A 198 -9.12 3.12 25.17
C LYS A 198 -9.30 3.94 23.91
N PRO A 199 -9.44 3.28 22.74
CA PRO A 199 -9.79 4.01 21.53
C PRO A 199 -11.23 4.51 21.62
N GLU A 200 -11.46 5.79 21.29
CA GLU A 200 -12.79 6.40 21.38
C GLU A 200 -13.45 6.55 20.02
N LYS A 201 -12.78 7.23 19.10
CA LYS A 201 -13.38 7.54 17.80
C LYS A 201 -12.32 7.92 16.77
N PHE A 202 -12.64 7.70 15.50
CA PHE A 202 -11.88 8.29 14.40
C PHE A 202 -12.13 9.81 14.40
N VAL A 203 -11.07 10.58 14.29
CA VAL A 203 -11.12 12.05 14.20
C VAL A 203 -10.70 12.56 12.84
N GLU A 204 -9.93 11.77 12.08
CA GLU A 204 -9.54 12.05 10.69
C GLU A 204 -9.55 10.73 9.91
N ILE A 205 -10.01 10.78 8.66
CA ILE A 205 -10.02 9.60 7.80
C ILE A 205 -9.73 9.97 6.34
N ILE A 206 -9.07 9.09 5.62
CA ILE A 206 -8.89 9.17 4.16
C ILE A 206 -9.26 7.80 3.57
N ARG A 207 -10.04 7.79 2.50
CA ARG A 207 -10.43 6.55 1.82
C ARG A 207 -9.24 5.98 1.03
N PHE A 208 -9.05 4.67 1.10
CA PHE A 208 -8.03 3.99 0.31
C PHE A 208 -8.30 4.05 -1.20
N ASP A 209 -9.57 4.05 -1.60
CA ASP A 209 -9.96 4.09 -3.01
C ASP A 209 -9.87 5.51 -3.63
N GLY A 210 -9.60 6.51 -2.79
CA GLY A 210 -9.43 7.91 -3.24
C GLY A 210 -8.00 8.42 -3.09
N SER A 211 -7.04 7.56 -2.72
CA SER A 211 -5.66 7.98 -2.48
C SER A 211 -4.67 7.09 -3.22
N SER A 212 -3.64 7.69 -3.80
CA SER A 212 -2.51 7.00 -4.42
C SER A 212 -1.41 6.70 -3.40
N LEU A 213 -1.46 7.31 -2.22
CA LEU A 213 -0.53 7.08 -1.11
C LEU A 213 -1.29 6.45 0.05
N ASP A 214 -0.58 5.70 0.88
CA ASP A 214 -1.18 5.15 2.09
C ASP A 214 -1.59 6.30 3.02
N PRO A 215 -2.88 6.36 3.44
CA PRO A 215 -3.34 7.41 4.36
C PRO A 215 -2.53 7.52 5.65
N LEU A 216 -2.02 6.40 6.18
CA LEU A 216 -1.25 6.41 7.42
C LEU A 216 0.10 7.11 7.22
N GLU A 217 0.74 6.94 6.04
CA GLU A 217 1.96 7.70 5.70
C GLU A 217 1.66 9.21 5.66
N LEU A 218 0.52 9.58 5.07
CA LEU A 218 0.14 11.00 4.96
C LEU A 218 -0.06 11.63 6.34
N PHE A 219 -0.81 10.95 7.22
CA PHE A 219 -1.07 11.44 8.58
C PHE A 219 0.23 11.53 9.40
N MET A 220 1.12 10.52 9.27
CA MET A 220 2.41 10.50 9.93
C MET A 220 3.29 11.66 9.45
N ALA A 221 3.41 11.84 8.14
CA ALA A 221 4.22 12.91 7.53
C ALA A 221 3.73 14.32 7.92
N LYS A 222 2.43 14.46 8.25
CA LYS A 222 1.84 15.72 8.72
C LYS A 222 1.94 15.89 10.24
N GLY A 223 2.53 14.93 10.95
CA GLY A 223 2.69 15.03 12.42
C GLY A 223 1.35 15.04 13.16
N MET A 224 0.35 14.31 12.65
CA MET A 224 -1.01 14.36 13.21
C MET A 224 -1.22 13.37 14.36
N THR A 225 -0.20 12.61 14.73
CA THR A 225 -0.26 11.62 15.80
C THR A 225 0.34 12.17 17.11
N SER A 226 0.12 11.47 18.20
CA SER A 226 0.76 11.72 19.49
C SER A 226 0.89 10.39 20.25
N VAL A 227 1.52 9.42 19.57
CA VAL A 227 1.67 8.04 20.07
C VAL A 227 2.47 8.01 21.38
N LEU A 228 3.56 8.79 21.46
CA LEU A 228 4.36 8.84 22.71
C LEU A 228 3.53 9.35 23.89
N LYS A 229 2.59 10.25 23.64
CA LYS A 229 1.69 10.74 24.67
C LYS A 229 0.69 9.63 25.07
N VAL A 230 0.20 8.85 24.08
CA VAL A 230 -0.67 7.69 24.38
C VAL A 230 0.09 6.66 25.26
N VAL A 231 1.33 6.36 24.89
CA VAL A 231 2.19 5.42 25.64
C VAL A 231 2.39 5.92 27.07
N LYS A 232 2.68 7.19 27.26
CA LYS A 232 3.02 7.77 28.55
C LYS A 232 1.80 8.06 29.43
N GLU A 233 0.77 8.63 28.82
CA GLU A 233 -0.38 9.22 29.56
C GLU A 233 -1.71 8.50 29.31
N GLY A 234 -1.76 7.55 28.39
CA GLY A 234 -2.99 6.86 28.04
C GLY A 234 -3.99 7.74 27.26
N ARG A 235 -3.54 8.87 26.68
CA ARG A 235 -4.39 9.76 25.90
C ARG A 235 -3.62 10.42 24.77
N GLY A 236 -4.26 10.56 23.62
CA GLY A 236 -3.64 11.16 22.44
C GLY A 236 -4.24 10.60 21.16
N ARG A 237 -3.40 10.48 20.11
CA ARG A 237 -3.84 10.09 18.77
C ARG A 237 -2.92 9.03 18.18
N ILE A 238 -3.53 7.97 17.63
CA ILE A 238 -2.79 6.89 16.98
C ILE A 238 -3.30 6.72 15.55
N LEU A 239 -2.51 6.04 14.73
CA LEU A 239 -2.93 5.60 13.40
C LEU A 239 -3.83 4.37 13.52
N ALA A 240 -4.82 4.27 12.65
CA ALA A 240 -5.76 3.15 12.64
C ALA A 240 -6.29 2.89 11.24
N ASN A 241 -6.70 1.66 10.99
CA ASN A 241 -7.40 1.26 9.77
C ASN A 241 -8.80 0.79 10.08
N TYR A 242 -9.74 1.12 9.20
CA TYR A 242 -11.11 0.66 9.26
C TYR A 242 -11.43 -0.14 8.01
N ARG A 243 -12.00 -1.33 8.20
CA ARG A 243 -12.50 -2.18 7.12
C ARG A 243 -13.88 -2.66 7.43
N GLU A 244 -14.55 -3.17 6.40
CA GLU A 244 -15.87 -3.76 6.50
C GLU A 244 -15.82 -5.23 6.12
N ILE A 245 -16.66 -6.02 6.78
CA ILE A 245 -16.88 -7.44 6.46
C ILE A 245 -18.38 -7.67 6.31
N PRO A 246 -18.83 -8.65 5.53
CA PRO A 246 -20.26 -8.99 5.49
C PRO A 246 -20.74 -9.39 6.88
N ALA A 247 -21.94 -8.93 7.26
CA ALA A 247 -22.51 -9.29 8.56
C ALA A 247 -22.65 -10.81 8.74
N SER A 248 -22.91 -11.53 7.64
CA SER A 248 -23.02 -13.00 7.63
C SER A 248 -21.71 -13.71 7.97
N SER A 249 -20.56 -13.07 7.78
CA SER A 249 -19.23 -13.67 8.07
C SER A 249 -18.67 -13.23 9.42
N ARG A 250 -19.43 -12.45 10.21
CA ARG A 250 -18.94 -11.87 11.47
C ARG A 250 -18.44 -12.91 12.47
N LYS A 251 -19.20 -14.01 12.62
CA LYS A 251 -18.84 -15.08 13.56
C LYS A 251 -17.49 -15.69 13.21
N GLU A 252 -17.33 -16.06 11.94
CA GLU A 252 -16.08 -16.63 11.41
C GLU A 252 -14.92 -15.64 11.55
N ALA A 253 -15.20 -14.36 11.28
CA ALA A 253 -14.18 -13.32 11.45
C ALA A 253 -13.68 -13.25 12.89
N ILE A 254 -14.58 -13.25 13.86
CA ILE A 254 -14.21 -13.21 15.29
C ILE A 254 -13.36 -14.45 15.65
N GLU A 255 -13.79 -15.63 15.23
CA GLU A 255 -13.04 -16.86 15.48
C GLU A 255 -11.60 -16.79 14.94
N VAL A 256 -11.45 -16.30 13.70
CA VAL A 256 -10.12 -16.12 13.09
C VAL A 256 -9.29 -15.09 13.87
N LEU A 257 -9.88 -13.94 14.19
CA LEU A 257 -9.18 -12.86 14.93
C LEU A 257 -8.73 -13.33 16.32
N GLU A 258 -9.54 -14.14 16.99
CA GLU A 258 -9.16 -14.74 18.28
C GLU A 258 -7.98 -15.70 18.13
N GLN A 259 -8.00 -16.55 17.10
CA GLN A 259 -6.91 -17.50 16.83
C GLN A 259 -5.56 -16.82 16.60
N ILE A 260 -5.55 -15.67 15.95
CA ILE A 260 -4.31 -14.95 15.65
C ILE A 260 -3.90 -13.95 16.75
N SER A 261 -4.76 -13.73 17.76
CA SER A 261 -4.57 -12.68 18.78
C SER A 261 -3.27 -12.77 19.58
N THR A 262 -2.67 -13.95 19.67
CA THR A 262 -1.39 -14.14 20.36
C THR A 262 -0.24 -13.39 19.66
N LEU A 263 -0.31 -13.24 18.35
CA LEU A 263 0.73 -12.60 17.55
C LEU A 263 0.25 -11.29 16.90
N PHE A 264 -0.97 -11.27 16.38
CA PHE A 264 -1.57 -10.08 15.77
C PHE A 264 -2.52 -9.45 16.79
N LYS A 265 -2.02 -8.45 17.48
CA LYS A 265 -2.77 -7.68 18.47
C LYS A 265 -3.40 -6.44 17.79
N GLY A 266 -4.03 -5.60 18.55
CA GLY A 266 -4.47 -4.31 18.02
C GLY A 266 -5.81 -4.29 17.32
N ILE A 267 -6.61 -5.36 17.45
CA ILE A 267 -8.02 -5.30 17.06
C ILE A 267 -8.73 -4.43 18.11
N MET A 268 -9.17 -3.25 17.70
CA MET A 268 -9.77 -2.29 18.63
C MET A 268 -11.27 -2.54 18.85
N MET A 269 -11.97 -2.90 17.77
CA MET A 269 -13.41 -3.14 17.85
C MET A 269 -13.90 -3.90 16.62
N VAL A 270 -14.78 -4.87 16.84
CA VAL A 270 -15.56 -5.55 15.78
C VAL A 270 -17.04 -5.26 16.11
N GLY A 271 -17.69 -4.47 15.27
CA GLY A 271 -19.09 -4.06 15.49
C GLY A 271 -20.10 -5.13 15.10
N GLU A 272 -21.35 -4.89 15.49
CA GLU A 272 -22.50 -5.64 14.98
C GLU A 272 -22.92 -5.10 13.60
N ALA A 273 -23.84 -5.78 12.93
CA ALA A 273 -24.36 -5.38 11.62
C ALA A 273 -24.97 -3.96 11.71
N GLY A 274 -24.43 -3.02 10.95
CA GLY A 274 -24.89 -1.64 10.94
C GLY A 274 -24.58 -0.85 12.21
N GLU A 275 -23.79 -1.39 13.13
CA GLU A 275 -23.39 -0.70 14.36
C GLU A 275 -22.20 0.24 14.11
N ARG A 276 -22.19 1.39 14.79
CA ARG A 276 -21.05 2.31 14.72
C ARG A 276 -19.80 1.70 15.37
N VAL A 277 -18.69 1.77 14.65
CA VAL A 277 -17.39 1.35 15.15
C VAL A 277 -16.49 2.58 15.23
N LEU A 278 -16.18 3.00 16.44
CA LEU A 278 -15.37 4.21 16.71
C LEU A 278 -15.88 5.43 15.92
N GLY A 279 -17.21 5.59 15.87
CA GLY A 279 -17.90 6.71 15.22
C GLY A 279 -18.27 6.49 13.75
N LEU A 280 -17.65 5.52 13.07
CA LEU A 280 -17.93 5.22 11.65
C LEU A 280 -19.10 4.23 11.53
N LEU A 281 -20.03 4.50 10.62
CA LEU A 281 -21.24 3.69 10.42
C LEU A 281 -21.10 2.85 9.15
N PRO A 282 -21.01 1.52 9.26
CA PRO A 282 -21.01 0.65 8.08
C PRO A 282 -22.42 0.54 7.48
N PRO A 283 -22.56 0.07 6.23
CA PRO A 283 -23.85 -0.31 5.67
C PRO A 283 -24.56 -1.36 6.54
N THR A 284 -25.89 -1.43 6.46
CA THR A 284 -26.71 -2.30 7.32
C THR A 284 -26.41 -3.80 7.22
N ARG A 285 -25.80 -4.25 6.12
CA ARG A 285 -25.41 -5.65 5.93
C ARG A 285 -23.91 -5.90 6.15
N SER A 286 -23.22 -4.91 6.73
CA SER A 286 -21.79 -4.98 7.00
C SER A 286 -21.52 -4.76 8.48
N CYS A 287 -20.42 -5.31 8.96
CA CYS A 287 -19.84 -5.03 10.27
C CYS A 287 -18.54 -4.26 10.07
N GLY A 288 -18.35 -3.20 10.83
CA GLY A 288 -17.07 -2.47 10.83
C GLY A 288 -16.04 -3.18 11.71
N VAL A 289 -14.77 -3.11 11.31
CA VAL A 289 -13.65 -3.63 12.11
C VAL A 289 -12.57 -2.55 12.16
N ALA A 290 -12.22 -2.09 13.33
CA ALA A 290 -11.17 -1.10 13.55
C ALA A 290 -9.91 -1.77 14.12
N VAL A 291 -8.75 -1.44 13.55
CA VAL A 291 -7.47 -2.06 13.88
C VAL A 291 -6.39 -0.98 14.02
N ILE A 292 -5.47 -1.13 14.95
CA ILE A 292 -4.31 -0.24 15.09
C ILE A 292 -3.53 -0.24 13.77
N GLY A 293 -3.17 0.93 13.28
CA GLY A 293 -2.40 1.09 12.05
C GLY A 293 -0.97 0.55 12.20
N GLY A 294 -0.50 -0.18 11.19
CA GLY A 294 0.84 -0.78 11.19
C GLY A 294 1.98 0.22 11.29
N LEU A 295 1.73 1.49 10.97
CA LEU A 295 2.72 2.57 11.08
C LEU A 295 2.70 3.29 12.46
N THR A 296 1.80 2.94 13.37
CA THR A 296 1.74 3.57 14.71
C THR A 296 3.11 3.55 15.42
N PRO A 297 3.86 2.43 15.44
CA PRO A 297 5.19 2.44 16.10
C PRO A 297 6.21 3.30 15.35
N ILE A 298 6.10 3.45 14.04
CA ILE A 298 7.01 4.32 13.26
C ILE A 298 6.68 5.81 13.53
N ALA A 299 5.39 6.14 13.65
CA ALA A 299 4.99 7.49 14.06
C ALA A 299 5.62 7.86 15.41
N ALA A 300 5.66 6.93 16.37
CA ALA A 300 6.34 7.16 17.66
C ALA A 300 7.84 7.43 17.49
N ILE A 301 8.50 6.74 16.56
CA ILE A 301 9.92 6.98 16.24
C ILE A 301 10.11 8.43 15.74
N GLU A 302 9.24 8.88 14.84
CA GLU A 302 9.31 10.26 14.31
C GLU A 302 9.03 11.29 15.42
N GLU A 303 8.03 11.03 16.26
CA GLU A 303 7.73 11.87 17.44
C GLU A 303 8.93 11.96 18.42
N ALA A 304 9.76 10.90 18.47
CA ALA A 304 11.00 10.89 19.29
C ALA A 304 12.16 11.67 18.64
N GLY A 305 11.91 12.35 17.52
CA GLY A 305 12.89 13.14 16.79
C GLY A 305 13.83 12.32 15.90
N ILE A 306 13.39 11.15 15.46
CA ILE A 306 14.16 10.29 14.55
C ILE A 306 13.47 10.30 13.19
N ALA A 307 14.03 11.01 12.21
CA ALA A 307 13.46 11.06 10.86
C ALA A 307 13.53 9.68 10.20
N THR A 308 12.44 9.29 9.53
CA THR A 308 12.36 8.06 8.76
C THR A 308 11.95 8.36 7.31
N GLU A 309 12.36 7.47 6.40
CA GLU A 309 11.83 7.43 5.04
C GLU A 309 11.03 6.13 4.95
N THR A 310 9.72 6.25 5.11
CA THR A 310 8.83 5.10 5.28
C THR A 310 8.01 4.83 4.02
N ARG A 311 7.80 3.55 3.74
CA ARG A 311 6.85 3.06 2.74
C ARG A 311 5.95 2.01 3.41
N ALA A 312 4.68 2.32 3.47
CA ALA A 312 3.66 1.38 3.93
C ALA A 312 3.35 0.34 2.85
N VAL A 313 2.78 -0.77 3.25
CA VAL A 313 2.28 -1.80 2.32
C VAL A 313 3.33 -2.12 1.25
N HIS A 314 4.59 -2.22 1.70
CA HIS A 314 5.75 -2.26 0.79
C HIS A 314 5.85 -3.55 -0.02
N GLY A 315 5.52 -4.69 0.58
CA GLY A 315 5.65 -5.99 -0.09
C GLY A 315 5.50 -7.14 0.89
N LEU A 316 5.87 -8.33 0.44
CA LEU A 316 5.74 -9.56 1.22
C LEU A 316 7.10 -10.04 1.72
N MET A 317 7.10 -10.66 2.91
CA MET A 317 8.29 -11.28 3.51
C MET A 317 7.85 -12.53 4.27
N PRO A 318 8.63 -13.65 4.17
CA PRO A 318 8.38 -14.80 5.05
C PRO A 318 8.48 -14.40 6.52
N ILE A 319 7.44 -14.68 7.31
CA ILE A 319 7.39 -14.26 8.72
C ILE A 319 8.59 -14.79 9.52
N LYS A 320 9.11 -15.95 9.17
CA LYS A 320 10.28 -16.56 9.82
C LYS A 320 11.57 -15.73 9.70
N MET A 321 11.62 -14.78 8.77
CA MET A 321 12.76 -13.86 8.65
C MET A 321 12.74 -12.75 9.68
N MET A 322 11.60 -12.56 10.36
CA MET A 322 11.43 -11.52 11.37
C MET A 322 11.68 -12.09 12.76
N LYS A 323 12.05 -11.24 13.70
CA LYS A 323 12.34 -11.61 15.07
C LYS A 323 11.57 -10.71 16.03
N HIS A 324 11.29 -11.24 17.21
CA HIS A 324 10.63 -10.46 18.25
C HIS A 324 11.51 -9.26 18.64
N ILE A 325 10.89 -8.10 18.83
CA ILE A 325 11.61 -6.85 19.13
C ILE A 325 12.56 -6.99 20.32
N GLU A 326 12.22 -7.81 21.30
CA GLU A 326 13.05 -8.06 22.49
C GLU A 326 14.41 -8.68 22.14
N GLU A 327 14.54 -9.34 20.99
CA GLU A 327 15.82 -9.95 20.58
C GLU A 327 16.85 -8.92 20.08
N PHE A 328 16.43 -7.66 19.90
CA PHE A 328 17.28 -6.58 19.38
C PHE A 328 17.77 -5.61 20.46
N ILE A 329 17.37 -5.80 21.73
CA ILE A 329 17.64 -4.81 22.80
C ILE A 329 18.35 -5.49 23.99
#